data_e160e359ff70bfac93da4de5eeec42ce
#
_entry.id   e160e359ff70bfac93da4de5eeec42ce
#
_cell.length_a   1.000
_cell.length_b   1.000
_cell.length_c   1.000
_cell.angle_alpha   90.00
_cell.angle_beta   90.00
_cell.angle_gamma   90.00
#
_symmetry.space_group_name_H-M   'P 1'
#
loop_
_entity.id
_entity.type
_entity.pdbx_description
1 polymer ?
#
loop_
_entity_poly.entity_id
_entity_poly.type
_entity_poly.pdbx_seq_one_letter_code
_entity_poly.pdbx_strand_id
1 'polypeptide(L)'
;MSDATSHTRPFPTDATSLVDHARSLDCIHCGLCLTTCPTYQLTGSETSSPRGRIHLMRAVAEEREEPTAGFAEEMDFCLVCRHCESVCPAGVEFGAMMEFTRGKLEESRKRGPIARLARWIGFRRVLPSRLGLRLAVSGLALAQRLRLTRLAPMVAGLRGEVTAALPPVPPRRERRPLPPTTPARGESRGRVLVLEGCVMPELFGRVNHAEARLLAAAGFEVASVPKHVCCGALHAHNGELEQARELARSTIERFDAVDDSCPVVLDSAGCGAHMR
;
A
#
# COMPACT_ATOMS: atom_id res chain seq x y z
N MET A 1 -33.66 20.49 -25.83
CA MET A 1 -33.69 20.86 -24.41
C MET A 1 -33.31 19.65 -23.64
N SER A 2 -32.04 19.51 -23.37
CA SER A 2 -31.43 18.36 -22.71
C SER A 2 -31.39 18.58 -21.21
N ASP A 3 -32.00 17.67 -20.52
CA ASP A 3 -32.12 17.60 -19.08
C ASP A 3 -30.71 17.58 -18.45
N ALA A 4 -30.39 18.66 -17.72
CA ALA A 4 -29.15 18.75 -16.96
C ALA A 4 -29.33 17.87 -15.71
N THR A 5 -28.94 16.61 -15.80
CA THR A 5 -28.83 15.72 -14.65
C THR A 5 -27.97 16.41 -13.60
N SER A 6 -28.59 16.74 -12.49
CA SER A 6 -27.98 17.28 -11.28
C SER A 6 -26.88 16.32 -10.81
N HIS A 7 -25.64 16.56 -11.23
CA HIS A 7 -24.49 15.94 -10.63
C HIS A 7 -24.35 16.48 -9.21
N THR A 8 -24.91 15.75 -8.25
CA THR A 8 -24.61 15.99 -6.84
C THR A 8 -23.10 15.88 -6.69
N ARG A 9 -22.44 16.98 -6.33
CA ARG A 9 -20.98 17.03 -6.10
C ARG A 9 -20.60 15.91 -5.13
N PRO A 10 -19.80 14.92 -5.53
CA PRO A 10 -19.46 13.79 -4.65
C PRO A 10 -18.48 14.18 -3.54
N PHE A 11 -17.89 15.39 -3.60
CA PHE A 11 -16.82 15.85 -2.71
C PHE A 11 -17.11 17.24 -2.11
N PRO A 12 -16.43 17.62 -0.99
CA PRO A 12 -16.58 18.92 -0.36
C PRO A 12 -16.28 20.06 -1.32
N THR A 13 -16.96 21.20 -1.13
CA THR A 13 -16.76 22.42 -1.93
C THR A 13 -15.44 23.14 -1.63
N ASP A 14 -14.81 22.85 -0.48
CA ASP A 14 -13.48 23.36 -0.14
C ASP A 14 -12.41 22.48 -0.78
N ALA A 15 -12.09 22.79 -2.03
CA ALA A 15 -11.11 22.05 -2.84
C ALA A 15 -9.67 22.21 -2.30
N THR A 16 -9.37 23.30 -1.59
CA THR A 16 -8.04 23.55 -1.01
C THR A 16 -7.71 22.58 0.11
N SER A 17 -8.74 22.03 0.78
CA SER A 17 -8.56 21.03 1.83
C SER A 17 -8.29 19.61 1.32
N LEU A 18 -8.51 19.32 0.02
CA LEU A 18 -8.33 17.99 -0.57
C LEU A 18 -6.89 17.68 -0.98
N VAL A 19 -6.08 18.70 -1.20
CA VAL A 19 -4.75 18.58 -1.81
C VAL A 19 -3.72 19.35 -1.02
N ASP A 20 -2.53 18.80 -0.90
CA ASP A 20 -1.35 19.55 -0.42
C ASP A 20 -0.79 20.42 -1.56
N HIS A 21 -1.37 21.63 -1.68
CA HIS A 21 -1.01 22.57 -2.74
C HIS A 21 0.46 22.99 -2.65
N ALA A 22 0.99 23.23 -1.46
CA ALA A 22 2.37 23.68 -1.27
C ALA A 22 3.37 22.70 -1.86
N ARG A 23 3.26 21.39 -1.52
CA ARG A 23 4.13 20.36 -2.11
C ARG A 23 3.94 20.19 -3.62
N SER A 24 2.75 20.49 -4.14
CA SER A 24 2.50 20.35 -5.58
C SER A 24 3.32 21.35 -6.40
N LEU A 25 3.69 22.50 -5.82
CA LEU A 25 4.45 23.56 -6.49
C LEU A 25 5.91 23.18 -6.77
N ASP A 26 6.46 22.18 -6.09
CA ASP A 26 7.83 21.69 -6.34
C ASP A 26 7.96 21.03 -7.73
N CYS A 27 6.85 20.62 -8.34
CA CYS A 27 6.88 19.96 -9.63
C CYS A 27 7.08 20.95 -10.79
N ILE A 28 8.19 20.82 -11.51
CA ILE A 28 8.51 21.61 -12.70
C ILE A 28 7.99 21.02 -14.02
N HIS A 29 7.19 19.98 -13.96
CA HIS A 29 6.57 19.29 -15.11
C HIS A 29 7.54 18.77 -16.19
N CYS A 30 8.80 18.46 -15.85
CA CYS A 30 9.84 18.01 -16.81
C CYS A 30 9.55 16.67 -17.50
N GLY A 31 8.72 15.81 -16.91
CA GLY A 31 8.29 14.54 -17.49
C GLY A 31 9.20 13.33 -17.24
N LEU A 32 10.34 13.46 -16.53
CA LEU A 32 11.24 12.34 -16.25
C LEU A 32 10.56 11.18 -15.49
N CYS A 33 9.53 11.47 -14.72
CA CYS A 33 8.74 10.46 -14.01
C CYS A 33 7.82 9.60 -14.88
N LEU A 34 7.58 9.98 -16.14
CA LEU A 34 6.65 9.27 -17.04
C LEU A 34 7.13 7.85 -17.34
N THR A 35 8.39 7.71 -17.72
CA THR A 35 8.99 6.44 -18.13
C THR A 35 9.06 5.41 -17.01
N THR A 36 8.99 5.85 -15.74
CA THR A 36 9.05 4.98 -14.58
C THR A 36 7.68 4.63 -14.01
N CYS A 37 6.62 5.32 -14.48
CA CYS A 37 5.28 5.15 -13.93
C CYS A 37 4.55 3.96 -14.56
N PRO A 38 4.20 2.90 -13.78
CA PRO A 38 3.53 1.73 -14.34
C PRO A 38 2.13 2.03 -14.88
N THR A 39 1.39 2.95 -14.26
CA THR A 39 0.06 3.32 -14.74
C THR A 39 0.11 4.13 -16.03
N TYR A 40 1.12 4.99 -16.20
CA TYR A 40 1.34 5.68 -17.46
C TYR A 40 1.77 4.71 -18.57
N GLN A 41 2.69 3.79 -18.29
CA GLN A 41 3.13 2.79 -19.26
C GLN A 41 1.98 1.90 -19.75
N LEU A 42 1.02 1.60 -18.86
CA LEU A 42 -0.14 0.78 -19.18
C LEU A 42 -1.16 1.52 -20.05
N THR A 43 -1.41 2.80 -19.76
CA THR A 43 -2.53 3.56 -20.37
C THR A 43 -2.09 4.50 -21.47
N GLY A 44 -0.84 4.99 -21.46
CA GLY A 44 -0.38 6.10 -22.29
C GLY A 44 -1.06 7.45 -21.94
N SER A 45 -1.92 7.49 -20.93
CA SER A 45 -2.66 8.70 -20.55
C SER A 45 -1.85 9.59 -19.60
N GLU A 46 -1.76 10.87 -19.95
CA GLU A 46 -1.07 11.85 -19.11
C GLU A 46 -1.72 11.98 -17.71
N THR A 47 -3.05 11.89 -17.62
CA THR A 47 -3.78 11.94 -16.34
C THR A 47 -3.36 10.80 -15.40
N SER A 48 -2.99 9.64 -15.94
CA SER A 48 -2.50 8.48 -15.20
C SER A 48 -1.00 8.54 -14.88
N SER A 49 -0.34 9.67 -15.18
CA SER A 49 1.08 9.90 -14.88
C SER A 49 1.29 10.65 -13.55
N PRO A 50 2.49 10.62 -12.94
CA PRO A 50 2.75 11.38 -11.73
C PRO A 50 2.57 12.88 -11.92
N ARG A 51 3.16 13.48 -12.96
CA ARG A 51 3.01 14.91 -13.22
C ARG A 51 1.59 15.29 -13.60
N GLY A 52 0.88 14.43 -14.34
CA GLY A 52 -0.52 14.64 -14.69
C GLY A 52 -1.41 14.66 -13.45
N ARG A 53 -1.20 13.74 -12.51
CA ARG A 53 -1.90 13.75 -11.22
C ARG A 53 -1.59 15.00 -10.40
N ILE A 54 -0.32 15.46 -10.38
CA ILE A 54 0.02 16.73 -9.74
C ILE A 54 -0.69 17.90 -10.42
N HIS A 55 -0.78 17.90 -11.75
CA HIS A 55 -1.52 18.92 -12.49
C HIS A 55 -3.01 18.92 -12.09
N LEU A 56 -3.65 17.75 -12.03
CA LEU A 56 -5.02 17.62 -11.57
C LEU A 56 -5.19 18.10 -10.12
N MET A 57 -4.26 17.72 -9.23
CA MET A 57 -4.25 18.22 -7.84
C MET A 57 -4.17 19.73 -7.78
N ARG A 58 -3.27 20.36 -8.55
CA ARG A 58 -3.15 21.82 -8.63
C ARG A 58 -4.42 22.47 -9.18
N ALA A 59 -4.97 21.92 -10.26
CA ALA A 59 -6.19 22.47 -10.85
C ALA A 59 -7.35 22.49 -9.84
N VAL A 60 -7.47 21.44 -9.01
CA VAL A 60 -8.45 21.36 -7.93
C VAL A 60 -8.11 22.33 -6.80
N ALA A 61 -6.87 22.41 -6.34
CA ALA A 61 -6.45 23.31 -5.26
C ALA A 61 -6.57 24.80 -5.61
N GLU A 62 -6.37 25.13 -6.88
CA GLU A 62 -6.50 26.49 -7.43
C GLU A 62 -7.93 26.81 -7.91
N GLU A 63 -8.89 25.94 -7.60
CA GLU A 63 -10.32 26.09 -7.97
C GLU A 63 -10.56 26.23 -9.48
N ARG A 64 -9.61 25.81 -10.33
CA ARG A 64 -9.74 25.80 -11.79
C ARG A 64 -10.59 24.62 -12.27
N GLU A 65 -10.63 23.55 -11.49
CA GLU A 65 -11.38 22.33 -11.76
C GLU A 65 -12.08 21.84 -10.50
N GLU A 66 -13.25 21.25 -10.66
CA GLU A 66 -13.94 20.60 -9.54
C GLU A 66 -13.40 19.17 -9.31
N PRO A 67 -13.35 18.69 -8.03
CA PRO A 67 -12.99 17.32 -7.74
C PRO A 67 -14.11 16.37 -8.19
N THR A 68 -13.96 15.84 -9.39
CA THR A 68 -14.92 14.92 -10.01
C THR A 68 -14.67 13.47 -9.60
N ALA A 69 -15.60 12.56 -9.98
CA ALA A 69 -15.37 11.12 -9.85
C ALA A 69 -14.11 10.67 -10.61
N GLY A 70 -13.86 11.22 -11.80
CA GLY A 70 -12.66 10.95 -12.59
C GLY A 70 -11.37 11.38 -11.88
N PHE A 71 -11.36 12.50 -11.19
CA PHE A 71 -10.25 12.90 -10.33
C PHE A 71 -9.97 11.83 -9.27
N ALA A 72 -10.99 11.37 -8.56
CA ALA A 72 -10.83 10.35 -7.53
C ALA A 72 -10.37 9.00 -8.11
N GLU A 73 -10.87 8.61 -9.27
CA GLU A 73 -10.45 7.38 -9.97
C GLU A 73 -8.96 7.44 -10.34
N GLU A 74 -8.48 8.57 -10.85
CA GLU A 74 -7.05 8.73 -11.17
C GLU A 74 -6.15 8.72 -9.93
N MET A 75 -6.62 9.28 -8.81
CA MET A 75 -5.89 9.17 -7.54
C MET A 75 -5.87 7.72 -7.03
N ASP A 76 -6.98 6.99 -7.14
CA ASP A 76 -7.08 5.58 -6.72
C ASP A 76 -6.29 4.64 -7.63
N PHE A 77 -6.15 4.95 -8.90
CA PHE A 77 -5.42 4.13 -9.86
C PHE A 77 -3.90 4.16 -9.64
N CYS A 78 -3.36 5.13 -8.91
CA CYS A 78 -1.94 5.18 -8.56
C CYS A 78 -1.57 4.04 -7.61
N LEU A 79 -0.45 3.36 -7.85
CA LEU A 79 0.06 2.30 -6.96
C LEU A 79 0.76 2.82 -5.70
N VAL A 80 1.04 4.12 -5.62
CA VAL A 80 1.86 4.75 -4.57
C VAL A 80 3.22 4.06 -4.40
N CYS A 81 3.79 3.54 -5.48
CA CYS A 81 5.07 2.84 -5.47
C CYS A 81 6.29 3.78 -5.33
N ARG A 82 6.08 5.11 -5.39
CA ARG A 82 7.08 6.18 -5.22
C ARG A 82 8.29 6.13 -6.17
N HIS A 83 8.24 5.29 -7.21
CA HIS A 83 9.34 5.21 -8.17
C HIS A 83 9.57 6.54 -8.91
N CYS A 84 8.52 7.34 -9.10
CA CYS A 84 8.61 8.68 -9.66
C CYS A 84 9.47 9.65 -8.83
N GLU A 85 9.56 9.44 -7.51
CA GLU A 85 10.40 10.27 -6.63
C GLU A 85 11.89 9.98 -6.85
N SER A 86 12.27 8.72 -7.08
CA SER A 86 13.67 8.33 -7.27
C SER A 86 14.32 8.91 -8.51
N VAL A 87 13.52 9.34 -9.48
CA VAL A 87 13.99 9.94 -10.76
C VAL A 87 13.68 11.44 -10.84
N CYS A 88 13.09 12.02 -9.78
CA CYS A 88 12.67 13.41 -9.79
C CYS A 88 13.85 14.34 -9.49
N PRO A 89 14.27 15.21 -10.42
CA PRO A 89 15.38 16.15 -10.19
C PRO A 89 14.98 17.27 -9.21
N ALA A 90 13.67 17.54 -9.07
CA ALA A 90 13.15 18.57 -8.16
C ALA A 90 12.81 18.01 -6.76
N GLY A 91 13.02 16.72 -6.50
CA GLY A 91 12.79 16.11 -5.19
C GLY A 91 11.33 16.11 -4.73
N VAL A 92 10.37 16.06 -5.66
CA VAL A 92 8.93 16.11 -5.34
C VAL A 92 8.52 14.94 -4.45
N GLU A 93 7.94 15.22 -3.31
CA GLU A 93 7.39 14.23 -2.35
C GLU A 93 6.00 13.73 -2.80
N PHE A 94 5.96 13.05 -3.94
CA PHE A 94 4.72 12.62 -4.58
C PHE A 94 3.90 11.66 -3.70
N GLY A 95 4.55 10.73 -3.00
CA GLY A 95 3.89 9.78 -2.11
C GLY A 95 3.13 10.48 -0.98
N ALA A 96 3.74 11.47 -0.34
CA ALA A 96 3.11 12.24 0.72
C ALA A 96 1.87 13.00 0.22
N MET A 97 1.95 13.64 -0.95
CA MET A 97 0.79 14.30 -1.58
C MET A 97 -0.32 13.30 -1.89
N MET A 98 0.02 12.15 -2.45
CA MET A 98 -0.94 11.13 -2.83
C MET A 98 -1.66 10.54 -1.62
N GLU A 99 -0.92 10.22 -0.55
CA GLU A 99 -1.48 9.71 0.69
C GLU A 99 -2.41 10.74 1.36
N PHE A 100 -1.99 12.01 1.39
CA PHE A 100 -2.82 13.11 1.90
C PHE A 100 -4.12 13.21 1.11
N THR A 101 -4.04 13.31 -0.23
CA THR A 101 -5.21 13.45 -1.10
C THR A 101 -6.16 12.27 -0.95
N ARG A 102 -5.63 11.02 -0.89
CA ARG A 102 -6.46 9.83 -0.65
C ARG A 102 -7.12 9.84 0.72
N GLY A 103 -6.42 10.31 1.76
CA GLY A 103 -6.99 10.48 3.09
C GLY A 103 -8.21 11.39 3.04
N LYS A 104 -8.09 12.55 2.42
CA LYS A 104 -9.17 13.52 2.26
C LYS A 104 -10.33 13.02 1.39
N LEU A 105 -10.01 12.33 0.29
CA LEU A 105 -11.03 11.68 -0.54
C LEU A 105 -11.80 10.61 0.25
N GLU A 106 -11.11 9.82 1.09
CA GLU A 106 -11.77 8.78 1.90
C GLU A 106 -12.69 9.39 2.97
N GLU A 107 -12.30 10.49 3.62
CA GLU A 107 -13.13 11.22 4.58
C GLU A 107 -14.46 11.70 3.93
N SER A 108 -14.40 12.09 2.65
CA SER A 108 -15.55 12.61 1.92
C SER A 108 -16.44 11.53 1.28
N ARG A 109 -15.95 10.30 1.16
CA ARG A 109 -16.66 9.20 0.49
C ARG A 109 -17.89 8.72 1.27
N LYS A 110 -19.06 8.82 0.65
CA LYS A 110 -20.29 8.24 1.20
C LYS A 110 -20.35 6.75 0.89
N ARG A 111 -20.01 5.92 1.87
CA ARG A 111 -20.11 4.45 1.77
C ARG A 111 -21.37 3.94 2.47
N GLY A 112 -22.00 2.93 1.91
CA GLY A 112 -23.09 2.20 2.60
C GLY A 112 -22.60 1.54 3.89
N PRO A 113 -23.52 1.20 4.82
CA PRO A 113 -23.16 0.70 6.15
C PRO A 113 -22.36 -0.61 6.11
N ILE A 114 -22.70 -1.51 5.19
CA ILE A 114 -21.98 -2.79 5.02
C ILE A 114 -20.55 -2.55 4.55
N ALA A 115 -20.34 -1.67 3.56
CA ALA A 115 -19.00 -1.35 3.05
C ALA A 115 -18.14 -0.65 4.13
N ARG A 116 -18.74 0.23 4.94
CA ARG A 116 -18.06 0.85 6.10
C ARG A 116 -17.64 -0.20 7.12
N LEU A 117 -18.53 -1.12 7.49
CA LEU A 117 -18.24 -2.16 8.44
C LEU A 117 -17.14 -3.11 7.92
N ALA A 118 -17.24 -3.55 6.66
CA ALA A 118 -16.23 -4.40 6.04
C ALA A 118 -14.85 -3.73 6.00
N ARG A 119 -14.80 -2.44 5.65
CA ARG A 119 -13.57 -1.66 5.66
C ARG A 119 -13.01 -1.53 7.08
N TRP A 120 -13.84 -1.18 8.06
CA TRP A 120 -13.44 -1.07 9.46
C TRP A 120 -12.86 -2.40 9.99
N ILE A 121 -13.55 -3.53 9.73
CA ILE A 121 -13.04 -4.85 10.10
C ILE A 121 -11.70 -5.12 9.40
N GLY A 122 -11.60 -4.87 8.09
CA GLY A 122 -10.39 -5.11 7.30
C GLY A 122 -9.19 -4.34 7.83
N PHE A 123 -9.31 -3.03 7.95
CA PHE A 123 -8.18 -2.17 8.33
C PHE A 123 -7.89 -2.19 9.84
N ARG A 124 -8.91 -2.28 10.72
CA ARG A 124 -8.68 -2.20 12.17
C ARG A 124 -8.52 -3.54 12.87
N ARG A 125 -8.99 -4.64 12.28
CA ARG A 125 -8.98 -5.96 12.95
C ARG A 125 -8.19 -7.01 12.18
N VAL A 126 -8.31 -7.04 10.85
CA VAL A 126 -7.68 -8.09 10.04
C VAL A 126 -6.22 -7.75 9.74
N LEU A 127 -5.95 -6.62 9.08
CA LEU A 127 -4.60 -6.26 8.64
C LEU A 127 -3.59 -6.07 9.79
N PRO A 128 -3.93 -5.41 10.92
CA PRO A 128 -2.98 -5.25 12.01
C PRO A 128 -2.79 -6.50 12.87
N SER A 129 -3.62 -7.52 12.65
CA SER A 129 -3.63 -8.74 13.48
C SER A 129 -3.13 -9.95 12.70
N ARG A 130 -2.07 -10.59 13.19
CA ARG A 130 -1.60 -11.85 12.61
C ARG A 130 -2.67 -12.95 12.59
N LEU A 131 -3.44 -13.08 13.69
CA LEU A 131 -4.53 -14.04 13.77
C LEU A 131 -5.63 -13.68 12.76
N GLY A 132 -5.99 -12.40 12.65
CA GLY A 132 -6.97 -11.91 11.70
C GLY A 132 -6.57 -12.24 10.27
N LEU A 133 -5.33 -11.94 9.87
CA LEU A 133 -4.78 -12.28 8.55
C LEU A 133 -4.76 -13.80 8.31
N ARG A 134 -4.32 -14.59 9.29
CA ARG A 134 -4.32 -16.06 9.17
C ARG A 134 -5.70 -16.62 8.94
N LEU A 135 -6.70 -16.12 9.66
CA LEU A 135 -8.10 -16.55 9.50
C LEU A 135 -8.63 -16.13 8.13
N ALA A 136 -8.41 -14.88 7.73
CA ALA A 136 -8.84 -14.38 6.42
C ALA A 136 -8.19 -15.16 5.26
N VAL A 137 -6.88 -15.39 5.31
CA VAL A 137 -6.16 -16.14 4.27
C VAL A 137 -6.55 -17.63 4.31
N SER A 138 -6.84 -18.20 5.48
CA SER A 138 -7.32 -19.59 5.57
C SER A 138 -8.74 -19.74 5.02
N GLY A 139 -9.61 -18.74 5.26
CA GLY A 139 -10.93 -18.66 4.64
C GLY A 139 -10.85 -18.54 3.10
N LEU A 140 -9.93 -17.70 2.61
CA LEU A 140 -9.66 -17.60 1.17
C LEU A 140 -9.17 -18.92 0.58
N ALA A 141 -8.24 -19.62 1.27
CA ALA A 141 -7.74 -20.92 0.85
C ALA A 141 -8.88 -21.96 0.74
N LEU A 142 -9.78 -21.97 1.73
CA LEU A 142 -10.97 -22.84 1.71
C LEU A 142 -11.90 -22.47 0.55
N ALA A 143 -12.18 -21.19 0.35
CA ALA A 143 -13.01 -20.71 -0.75
C ALA A 143 -12.40 -21.08 -2.14
N GLN A 144 -11.08 -20.95 -2.30
CA GLN A 144 -10.37 -21.37 -3.51
C GLN A 144 -10.48 -22.90 -3.71
N ARG A 145 -10.27 -23.69 -2.65
CA ARG A 145 -10.37 -25.14 -2.70
C ARG A 145 -11.76 -25.62 -3.08
N LEU A 146 -12.79 -24.97 -2.54
CA LEU A 146 -14.21 -25.25 -2.84
C LEU A 146 -14.68 -24.57 -4.13
N ARG A 147 -13.79 -23.87 -4.86
CA ARG A 147 -14.10 -23.10 -6.07
C ARG A 147 -15.17 -22.01 -5.87
N LEU A 148 -15.44 -21.62 -4.63
CA LEU A 148 -16.44 -20.58 -4.31
C LEU A 148 -16.02 -19.19 -4.85
N THR A 149 -14.72 -18.95 -5.05
CA THR A 149 -14.21 -17.72 -5.67
C THR A 149 -14.75 -17.51 -7.09
N ARG A 150 -15.18 -18.56 -7.78
CA ARG A 150 -15.82 -18.46 -9.11
C ARG A 150 -17.25 -17.93 -9.03
N LEU A 151 -17.90 -18.08 -7.88
CA LEU A 151 -19.27 -17.59 -7.63
C LEU A 151 -19.28 -16.17 -7.03
N ALA A 152 -18.12 -15.69 -6.54
CA ALA A 152 -17.99 -14.39 -5.90
C ALA A 152 -18.45 -13.21 -6.77
N PRO A 153 -18.24 -13.17 -8.11
CA PRO A 153 -18.78 -12.13 -8.96
C PRO A 153 -20.33 -12.07 -8.94
N MET A 154 -20.99 -13.21 -8.84
CA MET A 154 -22.45 -13.28 -8.84
C MET A 154 -23.06 -12.83 -7.50
N VAL A 155 -22.37 -13.11 -6.38
CA VAL A 155 -22.92 -12.89 -5.03
C VAL A 155 -22.50 -11.53 -4.45
N ALA A 156 -21.28 -11.08 -4.73
CA ALA A 156 -20.70 -9.89 -4.09
C ALA A 156 -20.58 -8.67 -5.03
N GLY A 157 -21.08 -8.76 -6.26
CA GLY A 157 -20.93 -7.70 -7.27
C GLY A 157 -19.45 -7.39 -7.61
N LEU A 158 -18.55 -8.27 -7.20
CA LEU A 158 -17.12 -8.15 -7.54
C LEU A 158 -16.95 -8.47 -9.02
N ARG A 159 -16.22 -7.62 -9.73
CA ARG A 159 -15.87 -7.90 -11.12
C ARG A 159 -15.05 -9.19 -11.19
N GLY A 160 -15.34 -10.06 -12.16
CA GLY A 160 -14.65 -11.35 -12.32
C GLY A 160 -13.13 -11.22 -12.40
N GLU A 161 -12.63 -10.10 -12.91
CA GLU A 161 -11.22 -9.74 -12.97
C GLU A 161 -10.56 -9.68 -11.58
N VAL A 162 -11.26 -9.15 -10.55
CA VAL A 162 -10.73 -9.06 -9.18
C VAL A 162 -10.53 -10.46 -8.60
N THR A 163 -11.46 -11.38 -8.85
CA THR A 163 -11.35 -12.75 -8.35
C THR A 163 -10.29 -13.57 -9.08
N ALA A 164 -10.07 -13.28 -10.37
CA ALA A 164 -9.00 -13.88 -11.17
C ALA A 164 -7.59 -13.39 -10.74
N ALA A 165 -7.49 -12.15 -10.26
CA ALA A 165 -6.24 -11.56 -9.78
C ALA A 165 -5.83 -12.04 -8.37
N LEU A 166 -6.70 -12.76 -7.64
CA LEU A 166 -6.35 -13.27 -6.33
C LEU A 166 -5.26 -14.34 -6.42
N PRO A 167 -4.12 -14.17 -5.72
CA PRO A 167 -3.04 -15.16 -5.76
C PRO A 167 -3.51 -16.48 -5.14
N PRO A 168 -3.00 -17.63 -5.62
CA PRO A 168 -3.24 -18.90 -4.98
C PRO A 168 -2.65 -18.88 -3.56
N VAL A 169 -3.46 -19.28 -2.58
CA VAL A 169 -2.99 -19.33 -1.19
C VAL A 169 -2.02 -20.50 -1.03
N PRO A 170 -0.79 -20.27 -0.55
CA PRO A 170 0.19 -21.32 -0.35
C PRO A 170 -0.23 -22.29 0.77
N PRO A 171 0.30 -23.53 0.78
CA PRO A 171 0.01 -24.49 1.83
C PRO A 171 0.50 -24.00 3.21
N ARG A 172 -0.14 -24.45 4.28
CA ARG A 172 0.16 -23.99 5.65
C ARG A 172 1.65 -24.12 6.05
N ARG A 173 2.37 -25.10 5.49
CA ARG A 173 3.81 -25.29 5.75
C ARG A 173 4.67 -24.11 5.27
N GLU A 174 4.22 -23.39 4.26
CA GLU A 174 4.92 -22.21 3.69
C GLU A 174 4.49 -20.89 4.35
N ARG A 175 3.42 -20.91 5.16
CA ARG A 175 2.90 -19.76 5.89
C ARG A 175 3.41 -19.71 7.33
N ARG A 176 4.70 -19.97 7.50
CA ARG A 176 5.37 -19.93 8.81
C ARG A 176 6.18 -18.65 8.94
N PRO A 177 6.22 -18.04 10.14
CA PRO A 177 7.15 -16.94 10.39
C PRO A 177 8.58 -17.42 10.30
N LEU A 178 9.49 -16.48 10.15
CA LEU A 178 10.91 -16.75 10.36
C LEU A 178 11.18 -17.19 11.81
N PRO A 179 12.21 -18.00 12.04
CA PRO A 179 12.71 -18.23 13.39
C PRO A 179 13.22 -16.89 13.97
N PRO A 180 13.24 -16.73 15.30
CA PRO A 180 13.72 -15.50 15.94
C PRO A 180 15.14 -15.11 15.49
N THR A 181 15.98 -16.11 15.25
CA THR A 181 17.34 -15.94 14.76
C THR A 181 17.68 -17.02 13.76
N THR A 182 18.33 -16.65 12.66
CA THR A 182 18.98 -17.58 11.72
C THR A 182 20.48 -17.28 11.75
N PRO A 183 21.32 -18.23 12.16
CA PRO A 183 22.76 -18.01 12.30
C PRO A 183 23.44 -17.79 10.94
N ALA A 184 24.48 -16.97 10.92
CA ALA A 184 25.36 -16.79 9.78
C ALA A 184 25.99 -18.12 9.37
N ARG A 185 26.25 -18.30 8.07
CA ARG A 185 27.03 -19.43 7.53
C ARG A 185 28.44 -18.97 7.20
N GLY A 186 29.42 -19.61 7.79
CA GLY A 186 30.83 -19.26 7.63
C GLY A 186 31.24 -18.07 8.52
N GLU A 187 32.14 -17.23 8.02
CA GLU A 187 32.63 -16.06 8.75
C GLU A 187 31.52 -15.03 8.93
N SER A 188 31.36 -14.56 10.17
CA SER A 188 30.32 -13.58 10.49
C SER A 188 30.68 -12.19 9.96
N ARG A 189 29.73 -11.57 9.23
CA ARG A 189 29.83 -10.20 8.70
C ARG A 189 28.98 -9.20 9.49
N GLY A 190 28.34 -9.65 10.56
CA GLY A 190 27.47 -8.85 11.38
C GLY A 190 26.03 -9.36 11.46
N ARG A 191 25.15 -8.54 11.96
CA ARG A 191 23.73 -8.85 12.18
C ARG A 191 22.84 -7.94 11.35
N VAL A 192 21.72 -8.47 10.89
CA VAL A 192 20.66 -7.72 10.19
C VAL A 192 19.30 -8.07 10.76
N LEU A 193 18.39 -7.09 10.78
CA LEU A 193 17.00 -7.29 11.14
C LEU A 193 16.15 -7.47 9.88
N VAL A 194 15.24 -8.44 9.87
CA VAL A 194 14.33 -8.64 8.74
C VAL A 194 12.91 -8.22 9.14
N LEU A 195 12.31 -7.33 8.33
CA LEU A 195 10.91 -7.01 8.41
C LEU A 195 10.10 -8.00 7.58
N GLU A 196 9.52 -9.01 8.23
CA GLU A 196 8.66 -9.98 7.54
C GLU A 196 7.40 -9.35 6.90
N GLY A 197 6.99 -8.17 7.35
CA GLY A 197 5.75 -7.52 6.92
C GLY A 197 4.48 -8.16 7.48
N CYS A 198 3.32 -7.65 7.07
CA CYS A 198 2.03 -8.15 7.55
C CYS A 198 1.47 -9.28 6.68
N VAL A 199 1.42 -9.09 5.36
CA VAL A 199 0.81 -10.01 4.40
C VAL A 199 1.81 -11.07 3.91
N MET A 200 3.10 -10.72 3.83
CA MET A 200 4.14 -11.56 3.28
C MET A 200 4.24 -12.94 3.94
N PRO A 201 4.22 -13.09 5.28
CA PRO A 201 4.28 -14.41 5.91
C PRO A 201 3.11 -15.33 5.53
N GLU A 202 1.95 -14.77 5.22
CA GLU A 202 0.74 -15.55 4.92
C GLU A 202 0.56 -15.89 3.44
N LEU A 203 1.05 -15.06 2.51
CA LEU A 203 0.93 -15.29 1.07
C LEU A 203 2.26 -15.60 0.38
N PHE A 204 3.37 -15.08 0.89
CA PHE A 204 4.69 -15.16 0.28
C PHE A 204 5.78 -15.61 1.25
N GLY A 205 5.42 -16.35 2.32
CA GLY A 205 6.35 -16.76 3.38
C GLY A 205 7.61 -17.47 2.86
N ARG A 206 7.53 -18.19 1.73
CA ARG A 206 8.69 -18.78 1.07
C ARG A 206 9.75 -17.74 0.66
N VAL A 207 9.32 -16.49 0.35
CA VAL A 207 10.23 -15.39 -0.05
C VAL A 207 11.01 -14.94 1.18
N ASN A 208 10.33 -14.64 2.29
CA ASN A 208 10.99 -14.27 3.55
C ASN A 208 12.01 -15.36 3.98
N HIS A 209 11.64 -16.64 3.87
CA HIS A 209 12.58 -17.73 4.18
C HIS A 209 13.75 -17.84 3.20
N ALA A 210 13.55 -17.48 1.93
CA ALA A 210 14.64 -17.43 0.95
C ALA A 210 15.59 -16.27 1.22
N GLU A 211 15.04 -15.10 1.56
CA GLU A 211 15.79 -13.92 1.98
C GLU A 211 16.67 -14.23 3.20
N ALA A 212 16.10 -14.79 4.26
CA ALA A 212 16.86 -15.16 5.46
C ALA A 212 17.97 -16.15 5.16
N ARG A 213 17.74 -17.15 4.29
CA ARG A 213 18.78 -18.10 3.87
C ARG A 213 19.89 -17.44 3.06
N LEU A 214 19.53 -16.49 2.18
CA LEU A 214 20.48 -15.75 1.36
C LEU A 214 21.38 -14.88 2.23
N LEU A 215 20.80 -14.12 3.15
CA LEU A 215 21.54 -13.28 4.10
C LEU A 215 22.45 -14.13 4.99
N ALA A 216 21.96 -15.26 5.50
CA ALA A 216 22.78 -16.19 6.29
C ALA A 216 23.94 -16.75 5.47
N ALA A 217 23.72 -17.11 4.20
CA ALA A 217 24.77 -17.59 3.30
C ALA A 217 25.80 -16.49 2.96
N ALA A 218 25.36 -15.22 2.97
CA ALA A 218 26.24 -14.07 2.82
C ALA A 218 27.06 -13.73 4.09
N GLY A 219 26.88 -14.49 5.19
CA GLY A 219 27.63 -14.32 6.43
C GLY A 219 26.93 -13.41 7.45
N PHE A 220 25.66 -13.06 7.28
CA PHE A 220 24.92 -12.27 8.27
C PHE A 220 24.11 -13.16 9.22
N GLU A 221 24.12 -12.82 10.50
CA GLU A 221 23.13 -13.31 11.44
C GLU A 221 21.81 -12.57 11.16
N VAL A 222 20.76 -13.32 10.88
CA VAL A 222 19.44 -12.74 10.58
C VAL A 222 18.55 -12.82 11.81
N ALA A 223 18.13 -11.69 12.34
CA ALA A 223 17.15 -11.60 13.40
C ALA A 223 15.80 -11.19 12.84
N SER A 224 14.73 -11.86 13.24
CA SER A 224 13.37 -11.44 12.96
C SER A 224 12.79 -10.71 14.17
N VAL A 225 12.04 -9.63 13.90
CA VAL A 225 11.38 -8.87 14.99
C VAL A 225 10.23 -9.71 15.57
N PRO A 226 10.21 -9.94 16.89
CA PRO A 226 9.16 -10.72 17.52
C PRO A 226 7.80 -10.04 17.35
N LYS A 227 6.76 -10.85 17.18
CA LYS A 227 5.38 -10.44 16.95
C LYS A 227 5.14 -9.90 15.52
N HIS A 228 3.85 -9.68 15.24
CA HIS A 228 3.40 -9.14 13.97
C HIS A 228 3.77 -7.66 13.83
N VAL A 229 4.44 -7.32 12.75
CA VAL A 229 4.87 -5.94 12.43
C VAL A 229 4.24 -5.52 11.11
N CYS A 230 3.70 -4.32 11.06
CA CYS A 230 3.08 -3.75 9.86
C CYS A 230 3.58 -2.33 9.65
N CYS A 231 4.21 -2.07 8.51
CA CYS A 231 4.72 -0.74 8.15
C CYS A 231 3.63 0.34 8.02
N GLY A 232 2.36 -0.03 7.89
CA GLY A 232 1.26 0.91 7.70
C GLY A 232 0.97 1.27 6.24
N ALA A 233 1.79 0.88 5.27
CA ALA A 233 1.65 1.26 3.87
C ALA A 233 0.24 1.01 3.30
N LEU A 234 -0.33 -0.17 3.52
CA LEU A 234 -1.68 -0.48 3.04
C LEU A 234 -2.75 0.44 3.64
N HIS A 235 -2.56 0.91 4.87
CA HIS A 235 -3.44 1.87 5.52
C HIS A 235 -3.29 3.25 4.88
N ALA A 236 -2.06 3.77 4.79
CA ALA A 236 -1.77 5.07 4.17
C ALA A 236 -2.25 5.13 2.72
N HIS A 237 -1.94 4.11 1.93
CA HIS A 237 -2.33 4.02 0.52
C HIS A 237 -3.85 3.92 0.31
N ASN A 238 -4.61 3.59 1.35
CA ASN A 238 -6.07 3.56 1.32
C ASN A 238 -6.74 4.70 2.11
N GLY A 239 -5.97 5.71 2.54
CA GLY A 239 -6.49 6.88 3.21
C GLY A 239 -6.72 6.73 4.71
N GLU A 240 -6.31 5.61 5.34
CA GLU A 240 -6.37 5.39 6.79
C GLU A 240 -5.12 5.94 7.49
N LEU A 241 -4.86 7.25 7.34
CA LEU A 241 -3.58 7.87 7.69
C LEU A 241 -3.24 7.78 9.19
N GLU A 242 -4.21 8.02 10.07
CA GLU A 242 -3.96 7.97 11.51
C GLU A 242 -3.56 6.57 11.95
N GLN A 243 -4.25 5.55 11.44
CA GLN A 243 -3.90 4.18 11.74
C GLN A 243 -2.55 3.76 11.13
N ALA A 244 -2.21 4.29 9.95
CA ALA A 244 -0.89 4.09 9.36
C ALA A 244 0.21 4.65 10.26
N ARG A 245 0.02 5.85 10.83
CA ARG A 245 0.94 6.47 11.79
C ARG A 245 1.09 5.67 13.08
N GLU A 246 -0.01 5.15 13.63
CA GLU A 246 0.02 4.28 14.81
C GLU A 246 0.84 3.01 14.55
N LEU A 247 0.63 2.38 13.40
CA LEU A 247 1.36 1.17 12.99
C LEU A 247 2.84 1.47 12.75
N ALA A 248 3.18 2.60 12.13
CA ALA A 248 4.56 3.02 11.92
C ALA A 248 5.29 3.23 13.26
N ARG A 249 4.69 3.95 14.21
CA ARG A 249 5.27 4.14 15.56
C ARG A 249 5.50 2.81 16.26
N SER A 250 4.50 1.93 16.27
CA SER A 250 4.63 0.60 16.87
C SER A 250 5.70 -0.27 16.16
N THR A 251 5.93 -0.06 14.87
CA THR A 251 6.98 -0.74 14.13
C THR A 251 8.35 -0.24 14.55
N ILE A 252 8.56 1.09 14.61
CA ILE A 252 9.80 1.71 15.06
C ILE A 252 10.16 1.23 16.46
N GLU A 253 9.24 1.37 17.44
CA GLU A 253 9.45 0.93 18.82
C GLU A 253 9.90 -0.53 18.94
N ARG A 254 9.42 -1.40 18.06
CA ARG A 254 9.79 -2.82 18.07
C ARG A 254 11.16 -3.10 17.46
N PHE A 255 11.56 -2.34 16.46
CA PHE A 255 12.89 -2.45 15.89
C PHE A 255 13.93 -1.92 16.89
N ASP A 256 13.70 -0.76 17.49
CA ASP A 256 14.56 -0.16 18.50
C ASP A 256 14.74 -1.08 19.73
N ALA A 257 13.67 -1.81 20.12
CA ALA A 257 13.73 -2.77 21.22
C ALA A 257 14.55 -4.05 20.92
N VAL A 258 14.86 -4.33 19.65
CA VAL A 258 15.73 -5.47 19.28
C VAL A 258 17.19 -5.02 19.15
N ASP A 259 17.43 -4.04 18.32
CA ASP A 259 18.75 -3.43 18.10
C ASP A 259 18.60 -2.21 17.16
N ASP A 260 18.80 -1.01 17.65
CA ASP A 260 18.68 0.24 16.91
C ASP A 260 19.84 0.51 15.93
N SER A 261 20.95 -0.22 16.09
CA SER A 261 22.14 -0.11 15.24
C SER A 261 22.16 -1.05 14.03
N CYS A 262 21.29 -2.06 14.01
CA CYS A 262 21.27 -3.06 12.94
C CYS A 262 20.57 -2.55 11.68
N PRO A 263 21.14 -2.80 10.48
CA PRO A 263 20.43 -2.56 9.23
C PRO A 263 19.14 -3.37 9.14
N VAL A 264 18.05 -2.72 8.70
CA VAL A 264 16.77 -3.38 8.45
C VAL A 264 16.68 -3.77 6.98
N VAL A 265 16.45 -5.04 6.71
CA VAL A 265 16.25 -5.60 5.38
C VAL A 265 14.79 -6.00 5.20
N LEU A 266 14.28 -5.79 4.00
CA LEU A 266 12.89 -6.11 3.66
C LEU A 266 12.78 -6.48 2.18
N ASP A 267 11.93 -7.45 1.89
CA ASP A 267 11.67 -7.97 0.55
C ASP A 267 10.41 -7.37 -0.11
N SER A 268 9.61 -6.63 0.66
CA SER A 268 8.40 -5.97 0.17
C SER A 268 8.68 -4.54 -0.27
N ALA A 269 8.66 -4.28 -1.59
CA ALA A 269 8.87 -2.96 -2.16
C ALA A 269 7.89 -1.89 -1.62
N GLY A 270 6.62 -2.26 -1.38
CA GLY A 270 5.62 -1.37 -0.81
C GLY A 270 5.96 -0.93 0.61
N CYS A 271 6.43 -1.86 1.46
CA CYS A 271 6.92 -1.52 2.79
C CYS A 271 8.16 -0.62 2.71
N GLY A 272 9.13 -0.97 1.84
CA GLY A 272 10.35 -0.21 1.69
C GLY A 272 10.14 1.21 1.19
N ALA A 273 9.24 1.41 0.24
CA ALA A 273 8.90 2.74 -0.24
C ALA A 273 8.24 3.61 0.84
N HIS A 274 7.43 3.00 1.72
CA HIS A 274 6.71 3.72 2.77
C HIS A 274 7.58 4.03 4.01
N MET A 275 8.58 3.20 4.31
CA MET A 275 9.46 3.35 5.47
C MET A 275 10.69 4.25 5.23
N ARG A 276 10.80 4.82 4.05
CA ARG A 276 11.87 5.74 3.66
C ARG A 276 11.73 7.13 4.27
#